data_ce60d900215739cc2f56be32b6c390c4
#
_entry.id   ce60d900215739cc2f56be32b6c390c4
#
_cell.length_a   1.000
_cell.length_b   1.000
_cell.length_c   1.000
_cell.angle_alpha   90.00
_cell.angle_beta   90.00
_cell.angle_gamma   90.00
#
_symmetry.space_group_name_H-M   'P 1'
#
loop_
_entity.id
_entity.type
_entity.pdbx_description
1 polymer ?
#
loop_
_entity_poly.entity_id
_entity_poly.type
_entity_poly.pdbx_seq_one_letter_code
_entity_poly.pdbx_strand_id
1 'polypeptide(L)'
;DMDAMLNLTEPLKRYFGFETFKGDQEAIIRNVLAGRDTFVLMPTGGGKSLCYQLPSLLMEGTAIVISPLIALMKNQVDAIRAVCGDDGVAHYLNSSLNKGAIDMVKSDILHGKTKLLYVAPESLTKDENVDFLRNVKISFYAIDEAHCISEWGHDFRPEYRRIRPIINEIGAAPVIALTATATDKVRGDIKKNLGMTDAKEFKSSFNRPNLYYEVRNKTKNVDKDIIRFIKQRPGKSGIIYALSRKRVEELAEILRANDINARAYHAGMDSATRSQTQDDFIMERIDVIVATIAFGMGIDKPDVRFVIHYDIPKSLEGYYQAVSYTHLTLPTNSR
;
A
#
# COMPACT_ATOMS: atom_id res chain seq x y z
N ASP A 1 1.87 -18.02 27.59
CA ASP A 1 1.62 -17.46 26.23
C ASP A 1 2.94 -17.12 25.58
N MET A 2 3.34 -17.94 24.59
CA MET A 2 4.59 -17.68 23.83
C MET A 2 4.56 -16.34 23.12
N ASP A 3 3.38 -15.87 22.68
CA ASP A 3 3.24 -14.58 21.97
C ASP A 3 3.56 -13.37 22.84
N ALA A 4 3.21 -13.41 24.12
CA ALA A 4 3.49 -12.31 25.04
C ALA A 4 4.98 -12.18 25.39
N MET A 5 5.75 -13.27 25.21
CA MET A 5 7.18 -13.31 25.51
C MET A 5 8.06 -12.95 24.31
N LEU A 6 7.51 -12.91 23.10
CA LEU A 6 8.27 -12.56 21.90
C LEU A 6 8.52 -11.06 21.84
N ASN A 7 9.80 -10.68 21.85
CA ASN A 7 10.18 -9.28 21.67
C ASN A 7 10.18 -8.92 20.19
N LEU A 8 9.19 -8.16 19.77
CA LEU A 8 9.04 -7.73 18.37
C LEU A 8 9.81 -6.46 18.06
N THR A 9 10.27 -5.71 19.05
CA THR A 9 11.03 -4.47 18.80
C THR A 9 12.43 -4.76 18.27
N GLU A 10 13.02 -5.88 18.62
CA GLU A 10 14.32 -6.30 18.08
C GLU A 10 14.24 -6.55 16.56
N PRO A 11 13.36 -7.44 16.03
CA PRO A 11 13.26 -7.61 14.60
C PRO A 11 12.72 -6.38 13.87
N LEU A 12 11.89 -5.57 14.51
CA LEU A 12 11.43 -4.31 13.94
C LEU A 12 12.62 -3.39 13.64
N LYS A 13 13.50 -3.22 14.60
CA LYS A 13 14.72 -2.40 14.45
C LYS A 13 15.68 -3.01 13.44
N ARG A 14 15.92 -4.31 13.55
CA ARG A 14 16.88 -5.04 12.73
C ARG A 14 16.50 -5.03 11.25
N TYR A 15 15.22 -5.27 10.90
CA TYR A 15 14.78 -5.38 9.52
C TYR A 15 14.27 -4.06 8.94
N PHE A 16 13.70 -3.19 9.75
CA PHE A 16 13.02 -1.98 9.25
C PHE A 16 13.59 -0.68 9.79
N GLY A 17 14.48 -0.75 10.78
CA GLY A 17 15.13 0.43 11.36
C GLY A 17 14.24 1.27 12.26
N PHE A 18 13.06 0.78 12.63
CA PHE A 18 12.15 1.50 13.52
C PHE A 18 12.36 1.12 14.98
N GLU A 19 12.35 2.10 15.87
CA GLU A 19 12.50 1.88 17.31
C GLU A 19 11.19 1.43 17.96
N THR A 20 10.05 1.89 17.45
CA THR A 20 8.73 1.61 18.02
C THR A 20 7.70 1.34 16.93
N PHE A 21 6.68 0.58 17.29
CA PHE A 21 5.50 0.42 16.47
C PHE A 21 4.61 1.65 16.53
N LYS A 22 3.83 1.87 15.48
CA LYS A 22 2.84 2.96 15.41
C LYS A 22 1.43 2.37 15.49
N GLY A 23 0.56 3.07 16.22
CA GLY A 23 -0.84 2.66 16.34
C GLY A 23 -0.98 1.19 16.74
N ASP A 24 -1.81 0.46 16.02
CA ASP A 24 -2.11 -0.95 16.31
C ASP A 24 -1.15 -1.94 15.61
N GLN A 25 -0.05 -1.49 15.02
CA GLN A 25 0.85 -2.37 14.26
C GLN A 25 1.29 -3.59 15.06
N GLU A 26 1.73 -3.40 16.30
CA GLU A 26 2.19 -4.51 17.14
C GLU A 26 1.06 -5.50 17.43
N ALA A 27 -0.12 -5.00 17.79
CA ALA A 27 -1.28 -5.86 18.07
C ALA A 27 -1.73 -6.64 16.82
N ILE A 28 -1.70 -6.01 15.66
CA ILE A 28 -2.00 -6.66 14.37
C ILE A 28 -1.00 -7.79 14.10
N ILE A 29 0.28 -7.50 14.21
CA ILE A 29 1.35 -8.48 13.97
C ILE A 29 1.23 -9.66 14.94
N ARG A 30 1.00 -9.40 16.21
CA ARG A 30 0.79 -10.48 17.21
C ARG A 30 -0.41 -11.34 16.88
N ASN A 31 -1.49 -10.75 16.37
CA ASN A 31 -2.68 -11.50 15.96
C ASN A 31 -2.39 -12.43 14.77
N VAL A 32 -1.60 -11.97 13.80
CA VAL A 32 -1.14 -12.78 12.67
C VAL A 32 -0.24 -13.91 13.15
N LEU A 33 0.73 -13.61 14.03
CA LEU A 33 1.65 -14.62 14.59
C LEU A 33 0.91 -15.68 15.40
N ALA A 34 -0.20 -15.32 16.02
CA ALA A 34 -1.05 -16.25 16.76
C ALA A 34 -1.87 -17.17 15.85
N GLY A 35 -1.79 -17.01 14.54
CA GLY A 35 -2.51 -17.82 13.57
C GLY A 35 -3.98 -17.43 13.40
N ARG A 36 -4.35 -16.19 13.73
CA ARG A 36 -5.73 -15.72 13.67
C ARG A 36 -5.97 -14.87 12.43
N ASP A 37 -7.19 -14.95 11.91
CA ASP A 37 -7.63 -14.05 10.83
C ASP A 37 -7.72 -12.61 11.35
N THR A 38 -7.25 -11.68 10.53
CA THR A 38 -7.09 -10.28 10.91
C THR A 38 -7.64 -9.37 9.81
N PHE A 39 -8.52 -8.45 10.18
CA PHE A 39 -9.00 -7.40 9.28
C PHE A 39 -8.41 -6.05 9.68
N VAL A 40 -7.74 -5.39 8.76
CA VAL A 40 -7.05 -4.12 9.01
C VAL A 40 -7.63 -3.03 8.14
N LEU A 41 -8.26 -2.06 8.77
CA LEU A 41 -8.62 -0.78 8.16
C LEU A 41 -7.55 0.23 8.53
N MET A 42 -6.66 0.50 7.60
CA MET A 42 -5.51 1.36 7.82
C MET A 42 -5.28 2.19 6.57
N PRO A 43 -5.18 3.49 6.70
CA PRO A 43 -5.02 4.37 5.55
C PRO A 43 -3.72 4.12 4.79
N THR A 44 -3.73 4.42 3.49
CA THR A 44 -2.54 4.34 2.61
C THR A 44 -1.42 5.21 3.19
N GLY A 45 -0.17 4.72 3.14
CA GLY A 45 0.96 5.41 3.73
C GLY A 45 1.05 5.29 5.25
N GLY A 46 0.16 4.49 5.87
CA GLY A 46 0.12 4.28 7.32
C GLY A 46 1.02 3.16 7.84
N GLY A 47 1.89 2.59 7.00
CA GLY A 47 2.75 1.48 7.39
C GLY A 47 2.01 0.14 7.44
N LYS A 48 0.97 -0.04 6.61
CA LYS A 48 0.20 -1.29 6.59
C LYS A 48 1.00 -2.48 6.06
N SER A 49 1.97 -2.25 5.18
CA SER A 49 2.82 -3.33 4.67
C SER A 49 3.67 -3.97 5.77
N LEU A 50 4.10 -3.21 6.76
CA LEU A 50 4.80 -3.75 7.92
C LEU A 50 3.98 -4.82 8.65
N CYS A 51 2.66 -4.68 8.65
CA CYS A 51 1.73 -5.60 9.33
C CYS A 51 1.78 -7.03 8.78
N TYR A 52 2.19 -7.21 7.52
CA TYR A 52 2.41 -8.54 6.96
C TYR A 52 3.90 -8.84 6.68
N GLN A 53 4.71 -7.83 6.39
CA GLN A 53 6.12 -8.07 6.10
C GLN A 53 6.87 -8.60 7.32
N LEU A 54 6.71 -7.97 8.48
CA LEU A 54 7.42 -8.42 9.67
C LEU A 54 7.01 -9.85 10.10
N PRO A 55 5.73 -10.20 10.21
CA PRO A 55 5.39 -11.58 10.55
C PRO A 55 5.84 -12.59 9.50
N SER A 56 5.89 -12.24 8.21
CA SER A 56 6.39 -13.15 7.19
C SER A 56 7.84 -13.56 7.42
N LEU A 57 8.67 -12.65 7.93
CA LEU A 57 10.08 -12.92 8.23
C LEU A 57 10.26 -13.78 9.49
N LEU A 58 9.26 -13.78 10.37
CA LEU A 58 9.33 -14.48 11.66
C LEU A 58 8.66 -15.86 11.64
N MET A 59 7.79 -16.13 10.69
CA MET A 59 7.02 -17.37 10.62
C MET A 59 7.70 -18.38 9.70
N GLU A 60 7.51 -19.66 10.00
CA GLU A 60 7.91 -20.73 9.10
C GLU A 60 7.02 -20.76 7.85
N GLY A 61 7.63 -20.94 6.67
CA GLY A 61 6.92 -21.00 5.41
C GLY A 61 6.99 -19.69 4.62
N THR A 62 6.17 -19.62 3.58
CA THR A 62 6.09 -18.47 2.67
C THR A 62 4.75 -17.79 2.84
N ALA A 63 4.74 -16.50 3.12
CA ALA A 63 3.53 -15.70 3.10
C ALA A 63 3.20 -15.30 1.66
N ILE A 64 1.93 -15.42 1.29
CA ILE A 64 1.44 -15.01 -0.03
C ILE A 64 0.74 -13.67 0.10
N VAL A 65 1.25 -12.66 -0.57
CA VAL A 65 0.64 -11.32 -0.60
C VAL A 65 -0.04 -11.11 -1.95
N ILE A 66 -1.35 -10.98 -1.93
CA ILE A 66 -2.16 -10.77 -3.13
C ILE A 66 -2.43 -9.28 -3.25
N SER A 67 -1.98 -8.68 -4.36
CA SER A 67 -2.12 -7.25 -4.61
C SER A 67 -2.41 -7.01 -6.08
N PRO A 68 -3.25 -6.00 -6.41
CA PRO A 68 -3.49 -5.62 -7.80
C PRO A 68 -2.41 -4.68 -8.35
N LEU A 69 -1.49 -4.24 -7.50
CA LEU A 69 -0.56 -3.14 -7.78
C LEU A 69 0.78 -3.68 -8.27
N ILE A 70 0.79 -4.16 -9.51
CA ILE A 70 1.92 -4.83 -10.14
C ILE A 70 3.17 -3.93 -10.13
N ALA A 71 3.00 -2.64 -10.42
CA ALA A 71 4.12 -1.69 -10.48
C ALA A 71 4.86 -1.52 -9.15
N LEU A 72 4.19 -1.75 -8.02
CA LEU A 72 4.78 -1.60 -6.70
C LEU A 72 5.44 -2.86 -6.16
N MET A 73 5.11 -4.03 -6.72
CA MET A 73 5.63 -5.32 -6.22
C MET A 73 7.14 -5.38 -6.24
N LYS A 74 7.75 -4.97 -7.34
CA LYS A 74 9.21 -4.97 -7.49
C LYS A 74 9.88 -4.12 -6.41
N ASN A 75 9.36 -2.93 -6.15
CA ASN A 75 9.92 -2.02 -5.14
C ASN A 75 9.83 -2.61 -3.74
N GLN A 76 8.72 -3.21 -3.40
CA GLN A 76 8.54 -3.84 -2.09
C GLN A 76 9.47 -5.04 -1.93
N VAL A 77 9.59 -5.85 -2.96
CA VAL A 77 10.53 -7.00 -2.98
C VAL A 77 11.97 -6.51 -2.84
N ASP A 78 12.37 -5.52 -3.61
CA ASP A 78 13.72 -4.96 -3.57
C ASP A 78 14.06 -4.40 -2.18
N ALA A 79 13.11 -3.74 -1.54
CA ALA A 79 13.28 -3.20 -0.19
C ALA A 79 13.51 -4.32 0.85
N ILE A 80 12.75 -5.39 0.80
CA ILE A 80 12.92 -6.54 1.71
C ILE A 80 14.26 -7.25 1.46
N ARG A 81 14.63 -7.46 0.20
CA ARG A 81 15.92 -8.05 -0.17
C ARG A 81 17.09 -7.23 0.37
N ALA A 82 17.00 -5.92 0.28
CA ALA A 82 18.05 -5.02 0.75
C ALA A 82 18.27 -5.14 2.27
N VAL A 83 17.20 -5.17 3.06
CA VAL A 83 17.33 -5.25 4.52
C VAL A 83 17.72 -6.64 5.01
N CYS A 84 17.36 -7.69 4.29
CA CYS A 84 17.71 -9.07 4.67
C CYS A 84 19.05 -9.52 4.10
N GLY A 85 19.60 -8.82 3.09
CA GLY A 85 20.84 -9.21 2.43
C GLY A 85 20.77 -10.53 1.67
N ASP A 86 19.56 -10.97 1.31
CA ASP A 86 19.29 -12.23 0.61
C ASP A 86 18.24 -11.99 -0.47
N ASP A 87 18.60 -12.20 -1.73
CA ASP A 87 17.68 -11.99 -2.85
C ASP A 87 16.55 -13.02 -2.91
N GLY A 88 16.77 -14.21 -2.35
CA GLY A 88 15.76 -15.27 -2.33
C GLY A 88 14.66 -15.10 -1.29
N VAL A 89 14.80 -14.16 -0.35
CA VAL A 89 13.87 -13.98 0.76
C VAL A 89 12.49 -13.52 0.31
N ALA A 90 12.42 -12.76 -0.78
CA ALA A 90 11.18 -12.24 -1.33
C ALA A 90 11.19 -12.31 -2.85
N HIS A 91 10.04 -12.61 -3.43
CA HIS A 91 9.81 -12.66 -4.86
C HIS A 91 8.43 -12.10 -5.22
N TYR A 92 8.19 -11.91 -6.51
CA TYR A 92 6.87 -11.58 -7.03
C TYR A 92 6.55 -12.44 -8.27
N LEU A 93 5.27 -12.71 -8.48
CA LEU A 93 4.73 -13.35 -9.67
C LEU A 93 3.66 -12.46 -10.28
N ASN A 94 3.91 -12.01 -11.50
CA ASN A 94 2.96 -11.28 -12.32
C ASN A 94 3.26 -11.48 -13.80
N SER A 95 2.44 -10.91 -14.67
CA SER A 95 2.55 -11.07 -16.12
C SER A 95 3.84 -10.51 -16.75
N SER A 96 4.62 -9.73 -16.00
CA SER A 96 5.87 -9.15 -16.51
C SER A 96 7.05 -10.12 -16.52
N LEU A 97 6.96 -11.25 -15.82
CA LEU A 97 8.06 -12.19 -15.69
C LEU A 97 8.12 -13.17 -16.87
N ASN A 98 9.33 -13.45 -17.34
CA ASN A 98 9.59 -14.52 -18.29
C ASN A 98 9.68 -15.88 -17.57
N LYS A 99 9.73 -16.97 -18.35
CA LYS A 99 9.77 -18.33 -17.83
C LYS A 99 10.98 -18.57 -16.92
N GLY A 100 12.16 -18.09 -17.28
CA GLY A 100 13.37 -18.26 -16.48
C GLY A 100 13.27 -17.61 -15.11
N ALA A 101 12.69 -16.42 -15.05
CA ALA A 101 12.43 -15.72 -13.79
C ALA A 101 11.41 -16.47 -12.93
N ILE A 102 10.34 -16.98 -13.53
CA ILE A 102 9.33 -17.78 -12.83
C ILE A 102 9.95 -19.06 -12.25
N ASP A 103 10.79 -19.75 -13.01
CA ASP A 103 11.46 -20.96 -12.54
C ASP A 103 12.39 -20.68 -11.36
N MET A 104 13.09 -19.56 -11.37
CA MET A 104 13.93 -19.12 -10.25
C MET A 104 13.09 -18.86 -8.98
N VAL A 105 11.97 -18.17 -9.12
CA VAL A 105 11.05 -17.92 -8.01
C VAL A 105 10.59 -19.24 -7.41
N LYS A 106 10.12 -20.15 -8.22
CA LYS A 106 9.62 -21.47 -7.77
C LYS A 106 10.73 -22.28 -7.10
N SER A 107 11.94 -22.25 -7.63
CA SER A 107 13.09 -22.94 -7.04
C SER A 107 13.40 -22.42 -5.64
N ASP A 108 13.47 -21.10 -5.47
CA ASP A 108 13.74 -20.50 -4.15
C ASP A 108 12.67 -20.83 -3.11
N ILE A 109 11.41 -20.84 -3.52
CA ILE A 109 10.28 -21.23 -2.66
C ILE A 109 10.42 -22.69 -2.22
N LEU A 110 10.68 -23.59 -3.15
CA LEU A 110 10.83 -25.04 -2.86
C LEU A 110 12.02 -25.32 -1.95
N HIS A 111 13.08 -24.52 -2.03
CA HIS A 111 14.25 -24.65 -1.16
C HIS A 111 14.08 -23.96 0.21
N GLY A 112 12.91 -23.42 0.49
CA GLY A 112 12.60 -22.78 1.76
C GLY A 112 13.27 -21.42 1.99
N LYS A 113 13.79 -20.80 0.95
CA LYS A 113 14.47 -19.50 1.04
C LYS A 113 13.49 -18.34 1.12
N THR A 114 12.33 -18.47 0.48
CA THR A 114 11.39 -17.37 0.29
C THR A 114 10.42 -17.25 1.44
N LYS A 115 10.41 -16.11 2.09
CA LYS A 115 9.49 -15.77 3.19
C LYS A 115 8.26 -15.03 2.70
N LEU A 116 8.36 -14.35 1.57
CA LEU A 116 7.34 -13.44 1.08
C LEU A 116 7.22 -13.53 -0.43
N LEU A 117 6.02 -13.85 -0.92
CA LEU A 117 5.72 -13.90 -2.34
C LEU A 117 4.56 -12.96 -2.65
N TYR A 118 4.84 -11.92 -3.42
CA TYR A 118 3.81 -11.04 -3.97
C TYR A 118 3.24 -11.66 -5.25
N VAL A 119 1.92 -11.75 -5.34
CA VAL A 119 1.24 -12.37 -6.48
C VAL A 119 0.13 -11.44 -6.98
N ALA A 120 0.11 -11.20 -8.28
CA ALA A 120 -1.04 -10.56 -8.91
C ALA A 120 -2.23 -11.52 -8.94
N PRO A 121 -3.47 -11.04 -8.80
CA PRO A 121 -4.65 -11.92 -8.80
C PRO A 121 -4.74 -12.82 -10.04
N GLU A 122 -4.44 -12.30 -11.23
CA GLU A 122 -4.46 -13.07 -12.46
C GLU A 122 -3.39 -14.17 -12.51
N SER A 123 -2.27 -13.98 -11.83
CA SER A 123 -1.23 -15.01 -11.74
C SER A 123 -1.61 -16.08 -10.70
N LEU A 124 -2.24 -15.68 -9.60
CA LEU A 124 -2.71 -16.61 -8.59
C LEU A 124 -3.76 -17.59 -9.15
N THR A 125 -4.60 -17.12 -10.06
CA THR A 125 -5.71 -17.92 -10.63
C THR A 125 -5.24 -18.97 -11.65
N LYS A 126 -3.99 -18.93 -12.11
CA LYS A 126 -3.47 -19.91 -13.06
C LYS A 126 -3.33 -21.27 -12.41
N ASP A 127 -3.85 -22.32 -13.04
CA ASP A 127 -3.83 -23.68 -12.51
C ASP A 127 -2.41 -24.17 -12.16
N GLU A 128 -1.42 -23.85 -12.98
CA GLU A 128 -0.03 -24.22 -12.73
C GLU A 128 0.53 -23.62 -11.44
N ASN A 129 0.12 -22.38 -11.11
CA ASN A 129 0.55 -21.72 -9.88
C ASN A 129 -0.18 -22.28 -8.66
N VAL A 130 -1.47 -22.57 -8.79
CA VAL A 130 -2.25 -23.22 -7.72
C VAL A 130 -1.66 -24.59 -7.41
N ASP A 131 -1.40 -25.39 -8.43
CA ASP A 131 -0.82 -26.74 -8.27
C ASP A 131 0.55 -26.68 -7.61
N PHE A 132 1.38 -25.72 -8.01
CA PHE A 132 2.69 -25.50 -7.40
C PHE A 132 2.57 -25.14 -5.91
N LEU A 133 1.68 -24.18 -5.57
CA LEU A 133 1.54 -23.68 -4.20
C LEU A 133 0.95 -24.72 -3.24
N ARG A 134 0.25 -25.73 -3.74
CA ARG A 134 -0.23 -26.86 -2.90
C ARG A 134 0.91 -27.60 -2.19
N ASN A 135 2.11 -27.56 -2.74
CA ASN A 135 3.29 -28.24 -2.21
C ASN A 135 4.17 -27.33 -1.34
N VAL A 136 3.71 -26.12 -1.08
CA VAL A 136 4.45 -25.09 -0.34
C VAL A 136 3.82 -24.92 1.03
N LYS A 137 4.65 -24.81 2.07
CA LYS A 137 4.16 -24.40 3.37
C LYS A 137 3.82 -22.92 3.35
N ILE A 138 2.55 -22.61 3.45
CA ILE A 138 2.04 -21.24 3.48
C ILE A 138 1.94 -20.78 4.93
N SER A 139 2.61 -19.70 5.27
CA SER A 139 2.52 -19.14 6.63
C SER A 139 1.22 -18.38 6.85
N PHE A 140 0.82 -17.56 5.90
CA PHE A 140 -0.46 -16.85 5.87
C PHE A 140 -0.69 -16.23 4.49
N TYR A 141 -1.90 -15.76 4.26
CA TYR A 141 -2.26 -14.97 3.08
C TYR A 141 -2.53 -13.53 3.49
N ALA A 142 -1.94 -12.57 2.79
CA ALA A 142 -2.26 -11.17 2.94
C ALA A 142 -3.01 -10.69 1.70
N ILE A 143 -4.20 -10.17 1.90
CA ILE A 143 -5.05 -9.66 0.82
C ILE A 143 -4.99 -8.13 0.88
N ASP A 144 -4.09 -7.56 0.09
CA ASP A 144 -3.95 -6.11 0.00
C ASP A 144 -5.04 -5.54 -0.91
N GLU A 145 -5.42 -4.28 -0.65
CA GLU A 145 -6.52 -3.64 -1.37
C GLU A 145 -7.80 -4.51 -1.34
N ALA A 146 -8.12 -5.07 -0.17
CA ALA A 146 -9.21 -6.04 -0.01
C ALA A 146 -10.58 -5.51 -0.43
N HIS A 147 -10.77 -4.17 -0.47
CA HIS A 147 -11.99 -3.54 -0.97
C HIS A 147 -12.29 -3.92 -2.43
N CYS A 148 -11.29 -4.36 -3.20
CA CYS A 148 -11.47 -4.80 -4.59
C CYS A 148 -12.41 -6.00 -4.74
N ILE A 149 -12.70 -6.71 -3.65
CA ILE A 149 -13.63 -7.84 -3.66
C ILE A 149 -15.10 -7.41 -3.70
N SER A 150 -15.37 -6.15 -3.40
CA SER A 150 -16.74 -5.65 -3.21
C SER A 150 -17.21 -4.81 -4.40
N GLU A 151 -18.39 -5.15 -4.92
CA GLU A 151 -19.08 -4.34 -5.93
C GLU A 151 -19.51 -2.97 -5.38
N TRP A 152 -19.58 -2.83 -4.07
CA TRP A 152 -19.91 -1.58 -3.39
C TRP A 152 -18.70 -0.69 -3.15
N GLY A 153 -17.50 -1.20 -3.43
CA GLY A 153 -16.26 -0.44 -3.34
C GLY A 153 -15.99 0.36 -4.62
N HIS A 154 -15.04 1.26 -4.55
CA HIS A 154 -14.68 2.17 -5.65
C HIS A 154 -13.81 1.52 -6.74
N ASP A 155 -13.29 0.33 -6.51
CA ASP A 155 -12.37 -0.36 -7.44
C ASP A 155 -12.66 -1.88 -7.43
N PHE A 156 -13.86 -2.24 -7.83
CA PHE A 156 -14.23 -3.65 -7.88
C PHE A 156 -13.45 -4.40 -8.96
N ARG A 157 -12.85 -5.52 -8.57
CA ARG A 157 -12.10 -6.41 -9.45
C ARG A 157 -12.63 -7.84 -9.30
N PRO A 158 -13.28 -8.39 -10.34
CA PRO A 158 -13.90 -9.71 -10.26
C PRO A 158 -12.96 -10.84 -9.83
N GLU A 159 -11.67 -10.73 -10.15
CA GLU A 159 -10.65 -11.73 -9.80
C GLU A 159 -10.55 -11.93 -8.28
N TYR A 160 -10.83 -10.90 -7.50
CA TYR A 160 -10.80 -10.99 -6.03
C TYR A 160 -11.84 -11.97 -5.47
N ARG A 161 -12.93 -12.19 -6.18
CA ARG A 161 -13.98 -13.18 -5.79
C ARG A 161 -13.47 -14.62 -5.90
N ARG A 162 -12.40 -14.86 -6.63
CA ARG A 162 -11.79 -16.19 -6.78
C ARG A 162 -10.75 -16.49 -5.69
N ILE A 163 -10.34 -15.51 -4.89
CA ILE A 163 -9.26 -15.67 -3.92
C ILE A 163 -9.60 -16.75 -2.87
N ARG A 164 -10.74 -16.66 -2.23
CA ARG A 164 -11.09 -17.64 -1.18
C ARG A 164 -11.20 -19.07 -1.71
N PRO A 165 -11.88 -19.34 -2.83
CA PRO A 165 -11.86 -20.67 -3.43
C PRO A 165 -10.45 -21.19 -3.71
N ILE A 166 -9.55 -20.33 -4.21
CA ILE A 166 -8.16 -20.68 -4.50
C ILE A 166 -7.39 -20.98 -3.22
N ILE A 167 -7.54 -20.19 -2.17
CA ILE A 167 -6.95 -20.46 -0.86
C ILE A 167 -7.36 -21.85 -0.36
N ASN A 168 -8.63 -22.19 -0.52
CA ASN A 168 -9.12 -23.51 -0.12
C ASN A 168 -8.49 -24.65 -0.93
N GLU A 169 -8.19 -24.41 -2.21
CA GLU A 169 -7.51 -25.38 -3.05
C GLU A 169 -6.02 -25.51 -2.71
N ILE A 170 -5.34 -24.41 -2.44
CA ILE A 170 -3.91 -24.40 -2.07
C ILE A 170 -3.72 -25.01 -0.68
N GLY A 171 -4.51 -24.57 0.28
CA GLY A 171 -4.43 -24.99 1.66
C GLY A 171 -4.74 -23.84 2.60
N ALA A 172 -5.57 -24.09 3.60
CA ALA A 172 -5.99 -23.07 4.54
C ALA A 172 -4.81 -22.61 5.40
N ALA A 173 -4.73 -21.30 5.61
CA ALA A 173 -3.80 -20.62 6.50
C ALA A 173 -4.47 -19.33 6.98
N PRO A 174 -3.93 -18.68 8.02
CA PRO A 174 -4.48 -17.39 8.46
C PRO A 174 -4.52 -16.37 7.33
N VAL A 175 -5.54 -15.51 7.35
CA VAL A 175 -5.72 -14.45 6.35
C VAL A 175 -5.69 -13.10 7.05
N ILE A 176 -4.87 -12.20 6.53
CA ILE A 176 -4.90 -10.79 6.89
C ILE A 176 -5.43 -9.99 5.69
N ALA A 177 -6.56 -9.34 5.85
CA ALA A 177 -7.13 -8.46 4.85
C ALA A 177 -6.85 -7.01 5.21
N LEU A 178 -6.37 -6.24 4.24
CA LEU A 178 -5.97 -4.86 4.46
C LEU A 178 -6.66 -3.96 3.43
N THR A 179 -7.21 -2.86 3.91
CA THR A 179 -7.78 -1.84 3.04
C THR A 179 -7.65 -0.46 3.67
N ALA A 180 -7.47 0.56 2.82
CA ALA A 180 -7.42 1.95 3.28
C ALA A 180 -8.81 2.55 3.47
N THR A 181 -9.79 2.07 2.73
CA THR A 181 -11.16 2.58 2.74
C THR A 181 -12.17 1.46 2.75
N ALA A 182 -13.07 1.46 3.72
CA ALA A 182 -14.19 0.52 3.74
C ALA A 182 -15.38 1.13 4.50
N THR A 183 -16.51 1.25 3.81
CA THR A 183 -17.79 1.47 4.47
C THR A 183 -18.20 0.18 5.20
N ASP A 184 -19.20 0.25 6.08
CA ASP A 184 -19.69 -0.94 6.75
C ASP A 184 -20.14 -2.03 5.77
N LYS A 185 -20.72 -1.62 4.65
CA LYS A 185 -21.18 -2.53 3.59
C LYS A 185 -20.00 -3.21 2.87
N VAL A 186 -18.97 -2.46 2.51
CA VAL A 186 -17.74 -2.99 1.90
C VAL A 186 -17.02 -3.91 2.88
N ARG A 187 -16.90 -3.51 4.15
CA ARG A 187 -16.27 -4.32 5.19
C ARG A 187 -16.97 -5.67 5.38
N GLY A 188 -18.30 -5.65 5.48
CA GLY A 188 -19.09 -6.87 5.57
C GLY A 188 -18.91 -7.77 4.36
N ASP A 189 -18.85 -7.20 3.17
CA ASP A 189 -18.65 -7.91 1.91
C ASP A 189 -17.27 -8.56 1.83
N ILE A 190 -16.23 -7.85 2.27
CA ILE A 190 -14.86 -8.38 2.37
C ILE A 190 -14.83 -9.62 3.28
N LYS A 191 -15.33 -9.47 4.49
CA LYS A 191 -15.32 -10.55 5.49
C LYS A 191 -16.09 -11.78 5.02
N LYS A 192 -17.25 -11.57 4.42
CA LYS A 192 -18.08 -12.64 3.88
C LYS A 192 -17.36 -13.40 2.75
N ASN A 193 -16.85 -12.68 1.76
CA ASN A 193 -16.27 -13.29 0.56
C ASN A 193 -14.88 -13.90 0.80
N LEU A 194 -14.17 -13.47 1.83
CA LEU A 194 -12.90 -14.08 2.24
C LEU A 194 -13.05 -15.11 3.35
N GLY A 195 -14.27 -15.39 3.81
CA GLY A 195 -14.51 -16.34 4.89
C GLY A 195 -13.91 -15.92 6.22
N MET A 196 -13.93 -14.62 6.52
CA MET A 196 -13.28 -14.00 7.69
C MET A 196 -14.32 -13.39 8.64
N THR A 197 -15.49 -13.98 8.78
CA THR A 197 -16.56 -13.39 9.61
C THR A 197 -16.17 -13.24 11.07
N ASP A 198 -15.29 -14.11 11.57
CA ASP A 198 -14.80 -14.09 12.95
C ASP A 198 -13.45 -13.38 13.11
N ALA A 199 -12.96 -12.72 12.05
CA ALA A 199 -11.67 -12.04 12.09
C ALA A 199 -11.70 -10.86 13.09
N LYS A 200 -10.59 -10.70 13.80
CA LYS A 200 -10.40 -9.53 14.65
C LYS A 200 -10.17 -8.31 13.79
N GLU A 201 -10.93 -7.25 14.05
CA GLU A 201 -10.85 -6.00 13.31
C GLU A 201 -9.97 -4.99 14.03
N PHE A 202 -9.12 -4.34 13.27
CA PHE A 202 -8.30 -3.22 13.72
C PHE A 202 -8.59 -2.02 12.82
N LYS A 203 -9.01 -0.92 13.43
CA LYS A 203 -9.15 0.37 12.76
C LYS A 203 -8.03 1.26 13.26
N SER A 204 -6.98 1.39 12.47
CA SER A 204 -5.83 2.16 12.87
C SER A 204 -5.89 3.56 12.27
N SER A 205 -5.96 4.56 13.13
CA SER A 205 -5.66 5.93 12.77
C SER A 205 -4.31 6.27 13.36
N PHE A 206 -3.32 6.54 12.50
CA PHE A 206 -2.08 7.09 13.00
C PHE A 206 -2.27 8.58 13.26
N ASN A 207 -2.02 9.00 14.48
CA ASN A 207 -1.92 10.41 14.80
C ASN A 207 -0.65 11.01 14.17
N ARG A 208 -0.63 11.04 12.83
CA ARG A 208 0.37 11.83 12.14
C ARG A 208 -0.18 13.23 11.98
N PRO A 209 0.58 14.24 12.34
CA PRO A 209 0.20 15.60 12.01
C PRO A 209 0.39 15.83 10.51
N ASN A 210 -0.43 15.20 9.68
CA ASN A 210 -0.49 15.54 8.27
C ASN A 210 -1.25 16.85 8.16
N LEU A 211 -0.64 17.80 7.51
CA LEU A 211 -1.27 19.09 7.28
C LEU A 211 -2.11 19.00 6.02
N TYR A 212 -3.39 19.32 6.18
CA TYR A 212 -4.34 19.40 5.09
C TYR A 212 -4.52 20.86 4.69
N TYR A 213 -4.40 21.14 3.42
CA TYR A 213 -4.61 22.48 2.88
C TYR A 213 -5.56 22.41 1.70
N GLU A 214 -6.66 23.13 1.77
CA GLU A 214 -7.66 23.19 0.73
C GLU A 214 -7.68 24.59 0.11
N VAL A 215 -7.48 24.66 -1.20
CA VAL A 215 -7.55 25.92 -1.94
C VAL A 215 -8.95 26.07 -2.50
N ARG A 216 -9.81 26.84 -1.82
CA ARG A 216 -11.19 27.06 -2.25
C ARG A 216 -11.31 28.22 -3.22
N ASN A 217 -10.64 29.31 -2.95
CA ASN A 217 -10.69 30.53 -3.75
C ASN A 217 -9.31 30.80 -4.34
N LYS A 218 -9.17 30.59 -5.64
CA LYS A 218 -7.92 30.87 -6.36
C LYS A 218 -7.76 32.40 -6.53
N THR A 219 -6.83 32.94 -5.77
CA THR A 219 -6.39 34.33 -5.91
C THR A 219 -5.09 34.36 -6.72
N LYS A 220 -4.66 35.54 -7.14
CA LYS A 220 -3.39 35.75 -7.86
C LYS A 220 -2.18 35.26 -7.08
N ASN A 221 -2.29 35.07 -5.77
CA ASN A 221 -1.20 34.72 -4.88
C ASN A 221 -1.21 33.25 -4.43
N VAL A 222 -2.11 32.42 -4.95
CA VAL A 222 -2.25 31.02 -4.54
C VAL A 222 -0.96 30.25 -4.74
N ASP A 223 -0.33 30.40 -5.90
CA ASP A 223 0.92 29.67 -6.19
C ASP A 223 2.04 30.11 -5.24
N LYS A 224 2.12 31.40 -4.91
CA LYS A 224 3.09 31.91 -3.93
C LYS A 224 2.83 31.37 -2.53
N ASP A 225 1.58 31.25 -2.15
CA ASP A 225 1.18 30.72 -0.84
C ASP A 225 1.54 29.24 -0.71
N ILE A 226 1.31 28.46 -1.77
CA ILE A 226 1.71 27.05 -1.84
C ILE A 226 3.22 26.91 -1.74
N ILE A 227 3.97 27.67 -2.49
CA ILE A 227 5.43 27.68 -2.46
C ILE A 227 5.94 27.99 -1.04
N ARG A 228 5.39 29.02 -0.42
CA ARG A 228 5.73 29.40 0.95
C ARG A 228 5.43 28.27 1.94
N PHE A 229 4.24 27.67 1.83
CA PHE A 229 3.84 26.56 2.66
C PHE A 229 4.84 25.39 2.58
N ILE A 230 5.26 25.02 1.37
CA ILE A 230 6.19 23.92 1.14
C ILE A 230 7.58 24.27 1.66
N LYS A 231 8.05 25.49 1.42
CA LYS A 231 9.40 25.94 1.86
C LYS A 231 9.54 26.06 3.37
N GLN A 232 8.45 26.23 4.09
CA GLN A 232 8.44 26.17 5.55
C GLN A 232 8.59 24.76 6.09
N ARG A 233 8.57 23.74 5.22
CA ARG A 233 8.63 22.32 5.55
C ARG A 233 9.69 21.61 4.71
N PRO A 234 10.97 22.03 4.82
CA PRO A 234 12.02 21.51 3.97
C PRO A 234 12.20 20.00 4.18
N GLY A 235 12.39 19.29 3.08
CA GLY A 235 12.58 17.84 3.09
C GLY A 235 11.34 17.03 3.47
N LYS A 236 10.17 17.65 3.60
CA LYS A 236 8.92 16.94 3.89
C LYS A 236 8.24 16.54 2.59
N SER A 237 7.75 15.30 2.56
CA SER A 237 7.03 14.77 1.41
C SER A 237 5.59 15.25 1.39
N GLY A 238 5.10 15.61 0.21
CA GLY A 238 3.74 16.07 0.05
C GLY A 238 3.14 15.77 -1.31
N ILE A 239 1.81 15.86 -1.38
CA ILE A 239 1.04 15.65 -2.60
C ILE A 239 0.14 16.85 -2.83
N ILE A 240 0.13 17.34 -4.06
CA ILE A 240 -0.78 18.39 -4.50
C ILE A 240 -1.72 17.80 -5.55
N TYR A 241 -3.01 17.88 -5.31
CA TYR A 241 -4.02 17.40 -6.26
C TYR A 241 -4.62 18.56 -7.06
N ALA A 242 -4.65 18.39 -8.36
CA ALA A 242 -5.35 19.29 -9.28
C ALA A 242 -6.22 18.46 -10.23
N LEU A 243 -7.27 19.10 -10.81
CA LEU A 243 -8.24 18.38 -11.63
C LEU A 243 -7.76 18.17 -13.07
N SER A 244 -7.01 19.11 -13.64
CA SER A 244 -6.59 19.01 -15.04
C SER A 244 -5.13 18.59 -15.18
N ARG A 245 -4.84 17.79 -16.20
CA ARG A 245 -3.48 17.39 -16.55
C ARG A 245 -2.58 18.58 -16.85
N LYS A 246 -3.12 19.56 -17.56
CA LYS A 246 -2.41 20.80 -17.89
C LYS A 246 -1.98 21.55 -16.63
N ARG A 247 -2.89 21.68 -15.66
CA ARG A 247 -2.59 22.38 -14.42
C ARG A 247 -1.58 21.63 -13.57
N VAL A 248 -1.65 20.32 -13.55
CA VAL A 248 -0.65 19.47 -12.86
C VAL A 248 0.75 19.75 -13.40
N GLU A 249 0.92 19.77 -14.72
CA GLU A 249 2.23 20.03 -15.33
C GLU A 249 2.71 21.46 -15.10
N GLU A 250 1.82 22.45 -15.25
CA GLU A 250 2.15 23.86 -15.00
C GLU A 250 2.60 24.07 -13.55
N LEU A 251 1.87 23.52 -12.60
CA LEU A 251 2.18 23.69 -11.18
C LEU A 251 3.49 22.99 -10.81
N ALA A 252 3.73 21.77 -11.32
CA ALA A 252 5.00 21.09 -11.09
C ALA A 252 6.19 21.91 -11.64
N GLU A 253 6.03 22.53 -12.80
CA GLU A 253 7.06 23.38 -13.38
C GLU A 253 7.32 24.63 -12.54
N ILE A 254 6.25 25.29 -12.07
CA ILE A 254 6.37 26.44 -11.16
C ILE A 254 7.12 26.06 -9.87
N LEU A 255 6.81 24.91 -9.30
CA LEU A 255 7.50 24.45 -8.09
C LEU A 255 8.97 24.18 -8.35
N ARG A 256 9.31 23.53 -9.45
CA ARG A 256 10.73 23.30 -9.81
C ARG A 256 11.48 24.61 -10.04
N ALA A 257 10.82 25.59 -10.67
CA ALA A 257 11.39 26.92 -10.88
C ALA A 257 11.68 27.66 -9.56
N ASN A 258 11.05 27.24 -8.47
CA ASN A 258 11.24 27.79 -7.13
C ASN A 258 12.04 26.86 -6.22
N ASP A 259 12.90 26.02 -6.80
CA ASP A 259 13.81 25.11 -6.10
C ASP A 259 13.11 24.06 -5.23
N ILE A 260 11.88 23.70 -5.58
CA ILE A 260 11.16 22.59 -4.97
C ILE A 260 11.28 21.36 -5.87
N ASN A 261 11.73 20.26 -5.32
CA ASN A 261 11.91 19.02 -6.06
C ASN A 261 10.54 18.34 -6.25
N ALA A 262 9.84 18.73 -7.32
CA ALA A 262 8.48 18.32 -7.63
C ALA A 262 8.39 17.66 -9.01
N ARG A 263 7.49 16.70 -9.15
CA ARG A 263 7.19 16.03 -10.41
C ARG A 263 5.69 15.95 -10.63
N ALA A 264 5.28 16.00 -11.90
CA ALA A 264 3.91 15.79 -12.32
C ALA A 264 3.59 14.29 -12.41
N TYR A 265 2.33 13.94 -12.14
CA TYR A 265 1.81 12.59 -12.31
C TYR A 265 0.38 12.63 -12.81
N HIS A 266 0.12 12.14 -14.01
CA HIS A 266 -1.22 12.00 -14.57
C HIS A 266 -1.29 10.95 -15.66
N ALA A 267 -2.49 10.55 -16.04
CA ALA A 267 -2.73 9.45 -16.98
C ALA A 267 -2.26 9.72 -18.42
N GLY A 268 -2.00 10.98 -18.80
CA GLY A 268 -1.45 11.32 -20.11
C GLY A 268 0.05 11.06 -20.28
N MET A 269 0.74 10.79 -19.17
CA MET A 269 2.16 10.43 -19.20
C MET A 269 2.33 8.95 -19.55
N ASP A 270 3.48 8.61 -20.17
CA ASP A 270 3.77 7.22 -20.47
C ASP A 270 3.96 6.38 -19.18
N SER A 271 3.78 5.06 -19.32
CA SER A 271 3.83 4.10 -18.21
C SER A 271 5.18 4.10 -17.49
N ALA A 272 6.28 4.20 -18.26
CA ALA A 272 7.62 4.18 -17.70
C ALA A 272 7.90 5.43 -16.86
N THR A 273 7.50 6.60 -17.35
CA THR A 273 7.64 7.86 -16.60
C THR A 273 6.81 7.86 -15.34
N ARG A 274 5.57 7.35 -15.38
CA ARG A 274 4.73 7.24 -14.19
C ARG A 274 5.34 6.33 -13.15
N SER A 275 5.83 5.16 -13.56
CA SER A 275 6.48 4.21 -12.64
C SER A 275 7.73 4.82 -12.02
N GLN A 276 8.55 5.50 -12.80
CA GLN A 276 9.77 6.15 -12.30
C GLN A 276 9.43 7.26 -11.29
N THR A 277 8.41 8.03 -11.56
CA THR A 277 7.96 9.11 -10.66
C THR A 277 7.47 8.54 -9.33
N GLN A 278 6.70 7.47 -9.36
CA GLN A 278 6.26 6.77 -8.14
C GLN A 278 7.46 6.27 -7.33
N ASP A 279 8.41 5.61 -8.00
CA ASP A 279 9.61 5.09 -7.37
C ASP A 279 10.43 6.20 -6.74
N ASP A 280 10.63 7.30 -7.45
CA ASP A 280 11.40 8.45 -6.97
C ASP A 280 10.74 9.10 -5.75
N PHE A 281 9.41 9.13 -5.70
CA PHE A 281 8.68 9.64 -4.55
C PHE A 281 8.80 8.71 -3.33
N ILE A 282 8.61 7.43 -3.53
CA ILE A 282 8.74 6.44 -2.46
C ILE A 282 10.16 6.40 -1.90
N MET A 283 11.16 6.49 -2.76
CA MET A 283 12.58 6.48 -2.39
C MET A 283 13.12 7.85 -1.99
N GLU A 284 12.25 8.84 -1.82
CA GLU A 284 12.59 10.20 -1.38
C GLU A 284 13.55 10.97 -2.30
N ARG A 285 13.60 10.59 -3.58
CA ARG A 285 14.36 11.33 -4.60
C ARG A 285 13.65 12.58 -5.06
N ILE A 286 12.32 12.62 -4.88
CA ILE A 286 11.51 13.82 -5.06
C ILE A 286 10.68 14.04 -3.81
N ASP A 287 10.40 15.31 -3.51
CA ASP A 287 9.70 15.69 -2.28
C ASP A 287 8.20 15.85 -2.50
N VAL A 288 7.81 16.33 -3.68
CA VAL A 288 6.42 16.70 -3.97
C VAL A 288 5.95 16.07 -5.27
N ILE A 289 4.80 15.44 -5.22
CA ILE A 289 4.06 15.00 -6.40
C ILE A 289 2.90 15.98 -6.64
N VAL A 290 2.78 16.46 -7.85
CA VAL A 290 1.58 17.18 -8.31
C VAL A 290 0.80 16.22 -9.20
N ALA A 291 -0.41 15.85 -8.82
CA ALA A 291 -1.12 14.75 -9.44
C ALA A 291 -2.60 15.03 -9.65
N THR A 292 -3.17 14.31 -10.61
CA THR A 292 -4.62 14.10 -10.64
C THR A 292 -5.02 13.07 -9.56
N ILE A 293 -6.30 12.98 -9.26
CA ILE A 293 -6.80 12.16 -8.13
C ILE A 293 -6.47 10.67 -8.23
N ALA A 294 -6.17 10.18 -9.44
CA ALA A 294 -5.81 8.77 -9.64
C ALA A 294 -4.49 8.35 -8.95
N PHE A 295 -3.66 9.32 -8.57
CA PHE A 295 -2.44 9.05 -7.79
C PHE A 295 -2.79 8.77 -6.32
N GLY A 296 -2.01 7.93 -5.68
CA GLY A 296 -2.15 7.65 -4.25
C GLY A 296 -2.75 6.28 -3.94
N MET A 297 -3.40 5.63 -4.89
CA MET A 297 -3.95 4.29 -4.67
C MET A 297 -2.81 3.27 -4.51
N GLY A 298 -2.71 2.67 -3.31
CA GLY A 298 -1.74 1.64 -3.01
C GLY A 298 -0.29 2.10 -2.89
N ILE A 299 -0.02 3.38 -2.82
CA ILE A 299 1.32 3.90 -2.58
C ILE A 299 1.62 3.81 -1.09
N ASP A 300 2.59 2.99 -0.75
CA ASP A 300 3.04 2.78 0.61
C ASP A 300 4.20 3.73 0.94
N LYS A 301 3.86 4.99 1.21
CA LYS A 301 4.81 6.00 1.67
C LYS A 301 4.34 6.55 3.02
N PRO A 302 4.90 6.03 4.12
CA PRO A 302 4.38 6.31 5.46
C PRO A 302 4.60 7.74 5.96
N ASP A 303 5.40 8.55 5.31
CA ASP A 303 5.82 9.87 5.77
C ASP A 303 5.33 11.04 4.91
N VAL A 304 4.22 10.87 4.20
CA VAL A 304 3.55 12.00 3.56
C VAL A 304 3.09 12.97 4.65
N ARG A 305 3.60 14.19 4.61
CA ARG A 305 3.41 15.18 5.66
C ARG A 305 2.37 16.22 5.36
N PHE A 306 2.10 16.46 4.07
CA PHE A 306 1.05 17.39 3.70
C PHE A 306 0.35 16.95 2.44
N VAL A 307 -0.91 17.36 2.32
CA VAL A 307 -1.70 17.23 1.09
C VAL A 307 -2.38 18.54 0.83
N ILE A 308 -2.27 19.02 -0.40
CA ILE A 308 -2.88 20.24 -0.87
C ILE A 308 -3.89 19.91 -1.96
N HIS A 309 -5.15 20.27 -1.76
CA HIS A 309 -6.17 20.20 -2.79
C HIS A 309 -6.24 21.56 -3.49
N TYR A 310 -5.56 21.64 -4.64
CA TYR A 310 -5.57 22.85 -5.46
C TYR A 310 -6.95 23.10 -6.08
N ASP A 311 -7.57 21.98 -6.53
CA ASP A 311 -8.94 21.98 -7.01
C ASP A 311 -9.75 20.99 -6.20
N ILE A 312 -11.02 21.34 -5.88
CA ILE A 312 -11.93 20.42 -5.21
C ILE A 312 -12.50 19.46 -6.25
N PRO A 313 -12.42 18.13 -6.03
CA PRO A 313 -13.00 17.16 -6.94
C PRO A 313 -14.50 17.35 -7.12
N LYS A 314 -14.98 17.20 -8.35
CA LYS A 314 -16.42 17.29 -8.67
C LYS A 314 -17.20 16.08 -8.17
N SER A 315 -16.55 14.91 -8.01
CA SER A 315 -17.18 13.68 -7.53
C SER A 315 -16.73 13.40 -6.11
N LEU A 316 -17.66 12.92 -5.30
CA LEU A 316 -17.38 12.50 -3.92
C LEU A 316 -16.36 11.35 -3.87
N GLU A 317 -16.43 10.43 -4.82
CA GLU A 317 -15.52 9.29 -4.93
C GLU A 317 -14.06 9.74 -5.12
N GLY A 318 -13.81 10.65 -6.06
CA GLY A 318 -12.48 11.20 -6.28
C GLY A 318 -11.93 11.90 -5.04
N TYR A 319 -12.79 12.59 -4.31
CA TYR A 319 -12.41 13.22 -3.05
C TYR A 319 -12.01 12.21 -1.99
N TYR A 320 -12.74 11.10 -1.85
CA TYR A 320 -12.39 10.03 -0.91
C TYR A 320 -11.05 9.36 -1.25
N GLN A 321 -10.74 9.16 -2.50
CA GLN A 321 -9.43 8.62 -2.90
C GLN A 321 -8.28 9.52 -2.44
N ALA A 322 -8.41 10.81 -2.64
CA ALA A 322 -7.41 11.78 -2.20
C ALA A 322 -7.28 11.83 -0.68
N VAL A 323 -8.41 11.82 0.02
CA VAL A 323 -8.44 11.87 1.49
C VAL A 323 -7.95 10.57 2.12
N SER A 324 -8.22 9.41 1.52
CA SER A 324 -7.76 8.13 2.05
C SER A 324 -6.25 8.02 2.11
N TYR A 325 -5.53 8.72 1.23
CA TYR A 325 -4.07 8.78 1.28
C TYR A 325 -3.55 9.53 2.51
N THR A 326 -4.29 10.49 3.01
CA THR A 326 -3.83 11.45 4.02
C THR A 326 -4.21 11.11 5.45
N HIS A 327 -5.05 10.15 5.69
CA HIS A 327 -5.62 9.84 7.01
C HIS A 327 -6.47 10.95 7.62
N LEU A 328 -6.92 11.90 6.82
CA LEU A 328 -7.59 13.06 7.36
C LEU A 328 -9.09 12.89 7.37
N THR A 329 -9.69 13.18 8.49
CA THR A 329 -11.05 13.64 8.52
C THR A 329 -11.11 14.95 7.74
N LEU A 330 -12.10 15.06 6.83
CA LEU A 330 -12.37 16.31 6.14
C LEU A 330 -12.42 17.45 7.16
N PRO A 331 -11.72 18.57 6.91
CA PRO A 331 -11.90 19.71 7.78
C PRO A 331 -13.38 20.07 7.75
N THR A 332 -14.03 19.94 8.89
CA THR A 332 -15.35 20.51 9.07
C THR A 332 -15.21 22.00 8.76
N ASN A 333 -16.02 22.46 7.81
CA ASN A 333 -16.09 23.85 7.44
C ASN A 333 -16.26 24.74 8.67
N SER A 334 -15.21 25.19 9.22
CA SER A 334 -15.27 26.37 10.05
C SER A 334 -15.10 27.57 9.14
N ARG A 335 -16.23 28.13 8.76
CA ARG A 335 -16.55 29.46 8.24
C ARG A 335 -15.39 30.28 7.64
#